data_bd2fad84bcd2e736354fb3578f1fa252
#
_entry.id   bd2fad84bcd2e736354fb3578f1fa252
#
_cell.length_a   1.000
_cell.length_b   1.000
_cell.length_c   1.000
_cell.angle_alpha   90.00
_cell.angle_beta   90.00
_cell.angle_gamma   90.00
#
_symmetry.space_group_name_H-M   'P 1'
#
loop_
_entity.id
_entity.type
_entity.pdbx_description
1 polymer ?
#
loop_
_entity_poly.entity_id
_entity_poly.type
_entity_poly.pdbx_seq_one_letter_code
_entity_poly.pdbx_strand_id
1 'polypeptide(L)'
;MAFEKRVVDFKEVMFKDDELFTGIYYEYHENGLDKYECSYRDGLKHGTEWMFDEYGMAIEVRTYKKGEMTTFEEYYPSGALKQKIELKDEMKNGIEMAFEENHNILYYGLNKDGKRYGEWQFYKNGKLEKYVSYKNGEIIKEEKVEY
;
A
#
# COMPACT_ATOMS: atom_id res chain seq x y z
N MET A 1 4.10 -29.20 9.19
CA MET A 1 4.98 -28.09 8.80
C MET A 1 4.69 -26.91 9.72
N ALA A 2 5.71 -26.47 10.44
CA ALA A 2 5.55 -25.42 11.43
C ALA A 2 6.12 -24.09 10.92
N PHE A 3 5.22 -23.15 10.62
CA PHE A 3 5.59 -21.77 10.38
C PHE A 3 5.63 -21.02 11.71
N GLU A 4 6.65 -20.22 11.90
CA GLU A 4 6.82 -19.41 13.11
C GLU A 4 7.37 -18.04 12.75
N LYS A 5 6.73 -16.99 13.24
CA LYS A 5 7.23 -15.62 13.14
C LYS A 5 8.06 -15.30 14.37
N ARG A 6 9.28 -14.82 14.16
CA ARG A 6 10.19 -14.39 15.23
C ARG A 6 10.65 -12.97 14.97
N VAL A 7 10.95 -12.25 16.04
CA VAL A 7 11.54 -10.90 15.92
C VAL A 7 13.05 -11.02 16.01
N VAL A 8 13.76 -10.65 14.96
CA VAL A 8 15.22 -10.67 14.87
C VAL A 8 15.68 -9.27 14.44
N ASP A 9 16.53 -8.62 15.27
CA ASP A 9 17.03 -7.26 15.02
C ASP A 9 15.89 -6.27 14.72
N PHE A 10 14.82 -6.31 15.55
CA PHE A 10 13.62 -5.46 15.43
C PHE A 10 12.77 -5.72 14.19
N LYS A 11 13.04 -6.79 13.42
CA LYS A 11 12.27 -7.18 12.24
C LYS A 11 11.54 -8.50 12.49
N GLU A 12 10.34 -8.61 11.93
CA GLU A 12 9.59 -9.86 11.92
C GLU A 12 10.16 -10.78 10.85
N VAL A 13 10.54 -11.98 11.24
CA VAL A 13 11.19 -12.96 10.37
C VAL A 13 10.40 -14.27 10.39
N MET A 14 10.09 -14.81 9.22
CA MET A 14 9.37 -16.07 9.08
C MET A 14 10.33 -17.24 9.00
N PHE A 15 10.08 -18.23 9.88
CA PHE A 15 10.76 -19.51 9.87
C PHE A 15 9.78 -20.61 9.49
N LYS A 16 10.29 -21.65 8.83
CA LYS A 16 9.56 -22.88 8.57
C LYS A 16 10.45 -24.02 9.01
N ASP A 17 9.96 -24.84 9.98
CA ASP A 17 10.72 -25.94 10.55
C ASP A 17 12.12 -25.52 11.03
N ASP A 18 12.17 -24.38 11.74
CA ASP A 18 13.38 -23.76 12.31
C ASP A 18 14.40 -23.22 11.30
N GLU A 19 14.05 -23.14 10.02
CA GLU A 19 14.89 -22.52 9.01
C GLU A 19 14.25 -21.25 8.45
N LEU A 20 15.06 -20.30 7.99
CA LEU A 20 14.57 -19.09 7.33
C LEU A 20 13.74 -19.50 6.10
N PHE A 21 12.52 -18.97 6.01
CA PHE A 21 11.60 -19.32 4.95
C PHE A 21 11.80 -18.49 3.68
N THR A 22 11.91 -19.17 2.53
CA THR A 22 11.84 -18.56 1.21
C THR A 22 10.72 -19.26 0.45
N GLY A 23 9.75 -18.49 -0.05
CA GLY A 23 8.60 -19.03 -0.76
C GLY A 23 7.37 -18.18 -0.52
N ILE A 24 6.20 -18.74 -0.79
CA ILE A 24 4.92 -18.06 -0.58
C ILE A 24 4.19 -18.77 0.57
N TYR A 25 3.78 -17.96 1.55
CA TYR A 25 2.95 -18.39 2.66
C TYR A 25 1.50 -18.04 2.38
N TYR A 26 0.58 -19.00 2.63
CA TYR A 26 -0.85 -18.87 2.35
C TYR A 26 -1.69 -19.07 3.60
N GLU A 27 -2.79 -18.32 3.68
CA GLU A 27 -3.89 -18.60 4.60
C GLU A 27 -5.19 -18.62 3.81
N TYR A 28 -6.16 -19.40 4.26
CA TYR A 28 -7.40 -19.64 3.53
C TYR A 28 -8.61 -19.25 4.36
N HIS A 29 -9.67 -18.77 3.69
CA HIS A 29 -11.00 -18.63 4.28
C HIS A 29 -11.61 -20.03 4.52
N GLU A 30 -12.66 -20.09 5.34
CA GLU A 30 -13.38 -21.34 5.60
C GLU A 30 -13.93 -21.98 4.31
N ASN A 31 -14.25 -21.16 3.30
CA ASN A 31 -14.75 -21.64 1.99
C ASN A 31 -13.64 -22.18 1.08
N GLY A 32 -12.39 -22.18 1.53
CA GLY A 32 -11.24 -22.69 0.77
C GLY A 32 -10.57 -21.69 -0.17
N LEU A 33 -11.13 -20.49 -0.33
CA LEU A 33 -10.49 -19.44 -1.12
C LEU A 33 -9.35 -18.78 -0.36
N ASP A 34 -8.37 -18.28 -1.09
CA ASP A 34 -7.22 -17.59 -0.49
C ASP A 34 -7.70 -16.37 0.31
N LYS A 35 -7.19 -16.25 1.53
CA LYS A 35 -7.42 -15.12 2.42
C LYS A 35 -6.21 -14.19 2.44
N TYR A 36 -5.03 -14.79 2.39
CA TYR A 36 -3.76 -14.10 2.56
C TYR A 36 -2.67 -14.85 1.81
N GLU A 37 -1.85 -14.12 1.07
CA GLU A 37 -0.65 -14.65 0.43
C GLU A 37 0.50 -13.69 0.70
N CYS A 38 1.66 -14.21 1.07
CA CYS A 38 2.83 -13.38 1.28
C CYS A 38 4.09 -14.06 0.79
N SER A 39 4.84 -13.35 -0.03
CA SER A 39 6.11 -13.81 -0.56
C SER A 39 7.24 -13.46 0.40
N TYR A 40 8.11 -14.43 0.67
CA TYR A 40 9.26 -14.31 1.58
C TYR A 40 10.56 -14.70 0.87
N ARG A 41 11.64 -14.05 1.27
CA ARG A 41 13.01 -14.41 0.90
C ARG A 41 13.86 -14.36 2.16
N ASP A 42 14.51 -15.49 2.48
CA ASP A 42 15.36 -15.63 3.68
C ASP A 42 14.67 -15.11 4.95
N GLY A 43 13.39 -15.44 5.11
CA GLY A 43 12.58 -15.08 6.26
C GLY A 43 11.97 -13.69 6.22
N LEU A 44 12.38 -12.82 5.31
CA LEU A 44 11.86 -11.46 5.21
C LEU A 44 10.81 -11.36 4.10
N LYS A 45 9.79 -10.54 4.32
CA LYS A 45 8.82 -10.23 3.26
C LYS A 45 9.57 -9.62 2.07
N HIS A 46 9.36 -10.19 0.89
CA HIS A 46 10.02 -9.76 -0.33
C HIS A 46 9.13 -10.11 -1.52
N GLY A 47 8.69 -9.10 -2.26
CA GLY A 47 7.65 -9.26 -3.26
C GLY A 47 6.30 -8.79 -2.72
N THR A 48 5.22 -9.49 -3.03
CA THR A 48 3.87 -9.03 -2.73
C THR A 48 3.25 -9.74 -1.53
N GLU A 49 2.43 -8.98 -0.80
CA GLU A 49 1.56 -9.45 0.25
C GLU A 49 0.13 -9.09 -0.16
N TRP A 50 -0.71 -10.11 -0.34
CA TRP A 50 -2.09 -9.97 -0.79
C TRP A 50 -3.06 -10.31 0.32
N MET A 51 -4.09 -9.51 0.47
CA MET A 51 -5.25 -9.82 1.30
C MET A 51 -6.49 -9.88 0.42
N PHE A 52 -7.29 -10.94 0.56
CA PHE A 52 -8.50 -11.18 -0.23
C PHE A 52 -9.72 -11.28 0.66
N ASP A 53 -10.87 -10.87 0.14
CA ASP A 53 -12.14 -11.12 0.81
C ASP A 53 -12.61 -12.56 0.54
N GLU A 54 -13.72 -12.94 1.17
CA GLU A 54 -14.28 -14.30 1.06
C GLU A 54 -14.84 -14.63 -0.33
N TYR A 55 -14.93 -13.65 -1.22
CA TYR A 55 -15.36 -13.82 -2.62
C TYR A 55 -14.18 -13.91 -3.60
N GLY A 56 -12.95 -13.81 -3.10
CA GLY A 56 -11.75 -13.90 -3.93
C GLY A 56 -11.27 -12.55 -4.47
N MET A 57 -11.88 -11.45 -4.06
CA MET A 57 -11.47 -10.12 -4.50
C MET A 57 -10.36 -9.57 -3.62
N ALA A 58 -9.38 -8.92 -4.22
CA ALA A 58 -8.30 -8.28 -3.48
C ALA A 58 -8.82 -7.10 -2.65
N ILE A 59 -8.41 -7.03 -1.39
CA ILE A 59 -8.71 -5.92 -0.48
C ILE A 59 -7.52 -4.97 -0.41
N GLU A 60 -6.33 -5.53 -0.21
CA GLU A 60 -5.07 -4.80 -0.06
C GLU A 60 -3.93 -5.57 -0.72
N VAL A 61 -2.98 -4.82 -1.28
CA VAL A 61 -1.72 -5.37 -1.78
C VAL A 61 -0.59 -4.49 -1.25
N ARG A 62 0.38 -5.12 -0.61
CA ARG A 62 1.59 -4.46 -0.17
C ARG A 62 2.78 -5.07 -0.88
N THR A 63 3.72 -4.25 -1.30
CA THR A 63 4.96 -4.71 -1.91
C THR A 63 6.11 -4.44 -0.96
N TYR A 64 6.98 -5.42 -0.82
CA TYR A 64 8.11 -5.39 0.11
C TYR A 64 9.42 -5.66 -0.63
N LYS A 65 10.49 -5.08 -0.11
CA LYS A 65 11.85 -5.37 -0.51
C LYS A 65 12.69 -5.51 0.75
N LYS A 66 13.25 -6.71 0.96
CA LYS A 66 14.06 -7.03 2.14
C LYS A 66 13.39 -6.64 3.47
N GLY A 67 12.10 -6.95 3.59
CA GLY A 67 11.31 -6.67 4.78
C GLY A 67 10.75 -5.26 4.89
N GLU A 68 11.07 -4.36 3.96
CA GLU A 68 10.57 -2.99 3.98
C GLU A 68 9.47 -2.80 2.94
N MET A 69 8.35 -2.20 3.35
CA MET A 69 7.23 -1.90 2.46
C MET A 69 7.58 -0.75 1.52
N THR A 70 7.41 -0.98 0.20
CA THR A 70 7.69 0.02 -0.83
C THR A 70 6.43 0.59 -1.46
N THR A 71 5.33 -0.17 -1.49
CA THR A 71 4.03 0.31 -1.97
C THR A 71 2.90 -0.29 -1.15
N PHE A 72 1.83 0.48 -1.05
CA PHE A 72 0.55 0.05 -0.45
C PHE A 72 -0.56 0.38 -1.43
N GLU A 73 -1.41 -0.60 -1.72
CA GLU A 73 -2.59 -0.44 -2.56
C GLU A 73 -3.81 -0.99 -1.84
N GLU A 74 -4.92 -0.25 -1.88
CA GLU A 74 -6.19 -0.65 -1.31
C GLU A 74 -7.25 -0.64 -2.41
N TYR A 75 -8.16 -1.60 -2.36
CA TYR A 75 -9.19 -1.79 -3.38
C TYR A 75 -10.59 -1.74 -2.79
N TYR A 76 -11.54 -1.24 -3.57
CA TYR A 76 -12.95 -1.36 -3.25
C TYR A 76 -13.43 -2.80 -3.45
N PRO A 77 -14.56 -3.20 -2.82
CA PRO A 77 -15.13 -4.54 -3.06
C PRO A 77 -15.40 -4.86 -4.53
N SER A 78 -15.60 -3.85 -5.36
CA SER A 78 -15.78 -3.99 -6.82
C SER A 78 -14.50 -4.39 -7.56
N GLY A 79 -13.34 -4.32 -6.90
CA GLY A 79 -12.03 -4.53 -7.52
C GLY A 79 -11.37 -3.24 -8.04
N ALA A 80 -12.07 -2.11 -7.97
CA ALA A 80 -11.50 -0.82 -8.37
C ALA A 80 -10.45 -0.35 -7.36
N LEU A 81 -9.37 0.25 -7.84
CA LEU A 81 -8.32 0.80 -6.98
C LEU A 81 -8.87 1.98 -6.17
N LYS A 82 -8.70 1.92 -4.85
CA LYS A 82 -9.13 2.98 -3.93
C LYS A 82 -8.02 3.97 -3.63
N GLN A 83 -6.82 3.47 -3.34
CA GLN A 83 -5.66 4.32 -3.12
C GLN A 83 -4.36 3.58 -3.38
N LYS A 84 -3.33 4.36 -3.67
CA LYS A 84 -1.97 3.88 -3.85
C LYS A 84 -1.00 4.84 -3.18
N ILE A 85 -0.07 4.28 -2.41
CA ILE A 85 0.93 5.05 -1.67
C ILE A 85 2.29 4.39 -1.88
N GLU A 86 3.29 5.19 -2.23
CA GLU A 86 4.69 4.76 -2.26
C GLU A 86 5.36 5.09 -0.93
N LEU A 87 6.23 4.20 -0.46
CA LEU A 87 6.94 4.33 0.81
C LEU A 87 8.43 4.07 0.63
N LYS A 88 9.21 4.64 1.55
CA LYS A 88 10.63 4.40 1.69
C LYS A 88 11.00 4.60 3.16
N ASP A 89 11.79 3.67 3.72
CA ASP A 89 12.20 3.72 5.13
C ASP A 89 10.99 3.87 6.07
N GLU A 90 9.89 3.12 5.78
CA GLU A 90 8.64 3.11 6.55
C GLU A 90 7.89 4.45 6.58
N MET A 91 8.25 5.38 5.71
CA MET A 91 7.58 6.67 5.57
C MET A 91 7.01 6.82 4.16
N LYS A 92 5.93 7.59 4.03
CA LYS A 92 5.41 7.97 2.72
C LYS A 92 6.49 8.73 1.96
N ASN A 93 6.79 8.28 0.75
CA ASN A 93 7.81 8.89 -0.09
C ASN A 93 7.51 8.55 -1.55
N GLY A 94 7.28 9.56 -2.37
CA GLY A 94 6.84 9.37 -3.75
C GLY A 94 5.34 9.61 -3.90
N ILE A 95 4.72 8.90 -4.82
CA ILE A 95 3.33 9.11 -5.23
C ILE A 95 2.34 8.69 -4.15
N GLU A 96 1.31 9.51 -3.97
CA GLU A 96 0.09 9.14 -3.24
C GLU A 96 -1.10 9.58 -4.10
N MET A 97 -2.04 8.65 -4.34
CA MET A 97 -3.24 8.93 -5.11
C MET A 97 -4.43 8.15 -4.54
N ALA A 98 -5.62 8.70 -4.73
CA ALA A 98 -6.86 8.04 -4.35
C ALA A 98 -7.93 8.23 -5.43
N PHE A 99 -8.87 7.29 -5.47
CA PHE A 99 -9.91 7.22 -6.47
C PHE A 99 -11.27 6.97 -5.83
N GLU A 100 -12.33 7.42 -6.48
CA GLU A 100 -13.70 6.99 -6.21
C GLU A 100 -13.91 5.60 -6.80
N GLU A 101 -14.95 4.90 -6.35
CA GLU A 101 -15.26 3.55 -6.86
C GLU A 101 -15.56 3.53 -8.35
N ASN A 102 -16.05 4.64 -8.91
CA ASN A 102 -16.29 4.80 -10.34
C ASN A 102 -15.02 5.12 -11.16
N HIS A 103 -13.83 5.00 -10.55
CA HIS A 103 -12.51 5.27 -11.14
C HIS A 103 -12.15 6.76 -11.27
N ASN A 104 -13.00 7.68 -10.84
CA ASN A 104 -12.65 9.10 -10.84
C ASN A 104 -11.54 9.34 -9.80
N ILE A 105 -10.53 10.11 -10.17
CA ILE A 105 -9.48 10.49 -9.26
C ILE A 105 -10.01 11.48 -8.21
N LEU A 106 -9.58 11.31 -6.95
CA LEU A 106 -9.88 12.22 -5.85
C LEU A 106 -8.73 13.18 -5.59
N TYR A 107 -7.53 12.67 -5.55
CA TYR A 107 -6.34 13.51 -5.37
C TYR A 107 -5.08 12.77 -5.86
N TYR A 108 -4.06 13.57 -6.13
CA TYR A 108 -2.75 13.10 -6.53
C TYR A 108 -1.68 14.06 -6.00
N GLY A 109 -0.62 13.52 -5.46
CA GLY A 109 0.50 14.33 -5.01
C GLY A 109 1.71 13.49 -4.66
N LEU A 110 2.74 14.19 -4.18
CA LEU A 110 4.00 13.58 -3.78
C LEU A 110 4.25 13.79 -2.29
N ASN A 111 4.82 12.78 -1.66
CA ASN A 111 5.33 12.85 -0.30
C ASN A 111 6.85 12.76 -0.33
N LYS A 112 7.48 13.36 0.65
CA LYS A 112 8.91 13.27 0.89
C LYS A 112 9.15 13.16 2.39
N ASP A 113 9.84 12.09 2.80
CA ASP A 113 10.17 11.83 4.20
C ASP A 113 8.94 11.92 5.13
N GLY A 114 7.82 11.33 4.69
CA GLY A 114 6.58 11.25 5.46
C GLY A 114 5.67 12.46 5.38
N LYS A 115 6.03 13.49 4.64
CA LYS A 115 5.28 14.75 4.56
C LYS A 115 4.88 15.07 3.13
N ARG A 116 3.73 15.72 2.96
CA ARG A 116 3.31 16.23 1.66
C ARG A 116 4.29 17.28 1.17
N TYR A 117 4.57 17.23 -0.12
CA TYR A 117 5.59 18.03 -0.75
C TYR A 117 5.15 18.44 -2.16
N GLY A 118 5.41 19.71 -2.50
CA GLY A 118 5.10 20.25 -3.81
C GLY A 118 3.61 20.46 -4.04
N GLU A 119 3.21 20.50 -5.29
CA GLU A 119 1.85 20.79 -5.71
C GLU A 119 0.99 19.52 -5.73
N TRP A 120 -0.09 19.51 -4.95
CA TRP A 120 -1.10 18.47 -4.91
C TRP A 120 -2.32 18.91 -5.68
N GLN A 121 -2.92 17.95 -6.40
CA GLN A 121 -4.11 18.16 -7.21
C GLN A 121 -5.30 17.49 -6.51
N PHE A 122 -6.38 18.25 -6.34
CA PHE A 122 -7.63 17.75 -5.76
C PHE A 122 -8.76 17.85 -6.78
N TYR A 123 -9.52 16.78 -6.89
CA TYR A 123 -10.57 16.63 -7.89
C TYR A 123 -11.93 16.47 -7.22
N LYS A 124 -12.97 16.87 -7.94
CA LYS A 124 -14.35 16.65 -7.53
C LYS A 124 -15.15 16.23 -8.76
N ASN A 125 -15.85 15.09 -8.65
CA ASN A 125 -16.60 14.52 -9.78
C ASN A 125 -15.74 14.34 -11.04
N GLY A 126 -14.47 13.94 -10.83
CA GLY A 126 -13.53 13.70 -11.93
C GLY A 126 -12.92 14.97 -12.55
N LYS A 127 -13.27 16.16 -12.03
CA LYS A 127 -12.72 17.43 -12.51
C LYS A 127 -11.75 18.02 -11.49
N LEU A 128 -10.66 18.58 -11.98
CA LEU A 128 -9.69 19.25 -11.15
C LEU A 128 -10.35 20.46 -10.47
N GLU A 129 -10.38 20.45 -9.14
CA GLU A 129 -11.01 21.51 -8.34
C GLU A 129 -10.00 22.55 -7.88
N LYS A 130 -8.84 22.09 -7.43
CA LYS A 130 -7.81 22.99 -6.88
C LYS A 130 -6.45 22.35 -6.86
N TYR A 131 -5.45 23.21 -6.78
CA TYR A 131 -4.05 22.88 -6.46
C TYR A 131 -3.76 23.35 -5.06
N VAL A 132 -3.02 22.54 -4.30
CA VAL A 132 -2.52 22.93 -2.98
C VAL A 132 -1.03 22.66 -2.94
N SER A 133 -0.24 23.65 -2.66
CA SER A 133 1.21 23.51 -2.58
C SER A 133 1.65 23.37 -1.13
N TYR A 134 2.51 22.37 -0.89
CA TYR A 134 3.01 22.03 0.44
C TYR A 134 4.53 22.19 0.52
N LYS A 135 4.97 22.62 1.70
CA LYS A 135 6.39 22.65 2.06
C LYS A 135 6.51 22.11 3.48
N ASN A 136 7.29 21.04 3.66
CA ASN A 136 7.44 20.35 4.96
C ASN A 136 6.10 19.96 5.59
N GLY A 137 5.14 19.52 4.77
CA GLY A 137 3.80 19.12 5.20
C GLY A 137 2.82 20.26 5.46
N GLU A 138 3.26 21.50 5.36
CA GLU A 138 2.42 22.69 5.58
C GLU A 138 1.97 23.30 4.27
N ILE A 139 0.71 23.78 4.25
CA ILE A 139 0.15 24.46 3.08
C ILE A 139 0.81 25.84 2.95
N ILE A 140 1.39 26.11 1.78
CA ILE A 140 1.96 27.44 1.48
C ILE A 140 1.17 28.21 0.42
N LYS A 141 0.32 27.52 -0.35
CA LYS A 141 -0.51 28.14 -1.37
C LYS A 141 -1.68 27.23 -1.72
N GLU A 142 -2.83 27.82 -1.94
CA GLU A 142 -4.03 27.14 -2.44
C GLU A 142 -4.60 27.94 -3.61
N GLU A 143 -4.88 27.26 -4.73
CA GLU A 143 -5.35 27.88 -5.95
C GLU A 143 -6.52 27.07 -6.52
N LYS A 144 -7.69 27.69 -6.60
CA LYS A 144 -8.89 27.07 -7.16
C LYS A 144 -8.88 27.18 -8.67
N VAL A 145 -9.39 26.13 -9.33
CA VAL A 145 -9.58 26.12 -10.77
C VAL A 145 -11.00 26.58 -11.08
N GLU A 146 -11.13 27.56 -11.95
CA GLU A 146 -12.43 28.08 -12.41
C GLU A 146 -12.72 27.56 -13.82
N TYR A 147 -13.97 27.16 -14.03
CA TYR A 147 -14.45 26.65 -15.34
C TYR A 147 -15.48 27.62 -15.94
#